data_89c03dc6e10a8d410d025a9b6c9e0355
#
_entry.id   89c03dc6e10a8d410d025a9b6c9e0355
#
_cell.length_a   1.000
_cell.length_b   1.000
_cell.length_c   1.000
_cell.angle_alpha   90.00
_cell.angle_beta   90.00
_cell.angle_gamma   90.00
#
_symmetry.space_group_name_H-M   'P 1'
#
loop_
_entity.id
_entity.type
_entity.pdbx_description
1 polymer ?
#
loop_
_entity_poly.entity_id
_entity_poly.type
_entity_poly.pdbx_seq_one_letter_code
_entity_poly.pdbx_strand_id
1 'polypeptide(L)'
;IVKFDHAANGFRDCIRDNARIKAADVHLTVEEMIALCGGTILPDAYQPPADSSPRDLAGLWDVVSEAPRDWNRWIMQLREFESRSDSQMQVFLPLAHLRGGISDFDRKEENIRSLLDKLQRKGVVDDRSSAAALEYTYNSRLLRFCTEKAGNVLEVKTLLEGRWVQQKDVPYFGDCQMSVSIDWDGIVHDPGERIPETRNEIDVILMHGTVPLFISCKNGNIGEEELYKLHTVAERFGGPYAKKMLIATELDRKSPAANRA
;
A
#
# COMPACT_ATOMS: atom_id res chain seq x y z
N ILE A 1 36.65 -20.44 -4.52
CA ILE A 1 36.03 -19.24 -3.93
C ILE A 1 35.31 -18.55 -5.06
N VAL A 2 34.02 -18.38 -4.91
CA VAL A 2 33.18 -17.67 -5.89
C VAL A 2 32.87 -16.31 -5.32
N LYS A 3 33.04 -15.25 -6.12
CA LYS A 3 32.74 -13.88 -5.76
C LYS A 3 31.63 -13.36 -6.66
N PHE A 4 30.62 -12.73 -6.08
CA PHE A 4 29.60 -12.03 -6.85
C PHE A 4 30.16 -10.73 -7.41
N ASP A 5 30.03 -10.53 -8.73
CA ASP A 5 30.41 -9.32 -9.43
C ASP A 5 29.15 -8.50 -9.73
N HIS A 6 28.89 -7.48 -8.93
CA HIS A 6 27.73 -6.60 -9.08
C HIS A 6 27.70 -5.85 -10.42
N ALA A 7 28.86 -5.49 -10.95
CA ALA A 7 28.91 -4.75 -12.21
C ALA A 7 28.54 -5.64 -13.41
N ALA A 8 28.75 -6.95 -13.28
CA ALA A 8 28.46 -7.92 -14.32
C ALA A 8 27.20 -8.76 -14.03
N ASN A 9 26.52 -8.50 -12.91
CA ASN A 9 25.39 -9.28 -12.40
C ASN A 9 25.64 -10.79 -12.53
N GLY A 10 26.70 -11.30 -11.90
CA GLY A 10 27.07 -12.70 -12.01
C GLY A 10 28.19 -13.10 -11.06
N PHE A 11 28.51 -14.37 -11.05
CA PHE A 11 29.59 -14.90 -10.22
C PHE A 11 30.89 -15.02 -11.00
N ARG A 12 32.02 -14.78 -10.33
CA ARG A 12 33.36 -15.10 -10.83
C ARG A 12 33.97 -16.17 -9.97
N ASP A 13 34.55 -17.17 -10.62
CA ASP A 13 35.39 -18.17 -9.94
C ASP A 13 36.78 -17.58 -9.74
N CYS A 14 37.08 -17.20 -8.49
CA CYS A 14 38.38 -16.60 -8.14
C CYS A 14 39.54 -17.61 -8.12
N ILE A 15 39.27 -18.93 -8.30
CA ILE A 15 40.27 -19.96 -8.34
C ILE A 15 40.64 -20.34 -9.78
N ARG A 16 39.69 -20.27 -10.70
CA ARG A 16 39.85 -20.62 -12.11
C ARG A 16 39.84 -19.35 -12.98
N ASP A 17 41.01 -18.66 -13.03
CA ASP A 17 41.30 -17.52 -13.91
C ASP A 17 40.20 -16.44 -14.00
N ASN A 18 39.46 -16.18 -12.91
CA ASN A 18 38.32 -15.26 -12.91
C ASN A 18 37.24 -15.57 -13.97
N ALA A 19 37.11 -16.84 -14.37
CA ALA A 19 36.10 -17.27 -15.31
C ALA A 19 34.72 -16.81 -14.87
N ARG A 20 34.01 -16.15 -15.78
CA ARG A 20 32.65 -15.70 -15.51
C ARG A 20 31.73 -16.90 -15.48
N ILE A 21 31.17 -17.19 -14.33
CA ILE A 21 30.09 -18.17 -14.20
C ILE A 21 28.83 -17.40 -14.60
N LYS A 22 28.16 -17.79 -15.68
CA LYS A 22 26.81 -17.34 -15.95
C LYS A 22 25.93 -17.80 -14.80
N ALA A 23 25.64 -16.91 -13.86
CA ALA A 23 24.52 -17.12 -12.99
C ALA A 23 23.25 -17.09 -13.85
N ALA A 24 22.38 -18.05 -13.67
CA ALA A 24 21.00 -17.85 -14.08
C ALA A 24 20.52 -16.54 -13.41
N ASP A 25 19.73 -15.73 -14.11
CA ASP A 25 19.11 -14.55 -13.50
C ASP A 25 18.30 -15.03 -12.31
N VAL A 26 18.79 -14.72 -11.11
CA VAL A 26 18.10 -15.12 -9.87
C VAL A 26 17.06 -14.05 -9.58
N HIS A 27 15.83 -14.47 -9.56
CA HIS A 27 14.70 -13.64 -9.16
C HIS A 27 14.12 -14.24 -7.88
N LEU A 28 13.94 -13.43 -6.87
CA LEU A 28 13.23 -13.79 -5.65
C LEU A 28 11.87 -13.11 -5.62
N THR A 29 10.88 -13.82 -5.13
CA THR A 29 9.63 -13.23 -4.69
C THR A 29 9.81 -12.52 -3.36
N VAL A 30 8.87 -11.65 -2.98
CA VAL A 30 8.86 -11.01 -1.65
C VAL A 30 8.83 -12.06 -0.55
N GLU A 31 8.02 -13.11 -0.71
CA GLU A 31 7.89 -14.19 0.25
C GLU A 31 9.19 -14.97 0.42
N GLU A 32 9.84 -15.34 -0.69
CA GLU A 32 11.13 -16.05 -0.66
C GLU A 32 12.23 -15.21 0.01
N MET A 33 12.27 -13.91 -0.27
CA MET A 33 13.23 -12.99 0.33
C MET A 33 13.02 -12.89 1.84
N ILE A 34 11.78 -12.72 2.31
CA ILE A 34 11.46 -12.66 3.74
C ILE A 34 11.81 -13.99 4.42
N ALA A 35 11.46 -15.13 3.83
CA ALA A 35 11.76 -16.45 4.36
C ALA A 35 13.26 -16.73 4.45
N LEU A 36 14.05 -16.31 3.48
CA LEU A 36 15.52 -16.43 3.51
C LEU A 36 16.15 -15.64 4.67
N CYS A 37 15.46 -14.59 5.13
CA CYS A 37 15.89 -13.78 6.28
C CYS A 37 15.30 -14.27 7.61
N GLY A 38 14.56 -15.38 7.62
CA GLY A 38 13.99 -16.01 8.81
C GLY A 38 12.68 -15.40 9.29
N GLY A 39 11.99 -14.61 8.46
CA GLY A 39 10.65 -14.11 8.73
C GLY A 39 9.58 -14.90 7.98
N THR A 40 8.32 -14.64 8.30
CA THR A 40 7.16 -15.21 7.61
C THR A 40 6.18 -14.09 7.26
N ILE A 41 5.59 -14.15 6.06
CA ILE A 41 4.51 -13.24 5.69
C ILE A 41 3.21 -13.80 6.25
N LEU A 42 2.51 -12.97 7.01
CA LEU A 42 1.20 -13.32 7.54
C LEU A 42 0.15 -13.25 6.42
N PRO A 43 -0.75 -14.24 6.32
CA PRO A 43 -1.82 -14.22 5.35
C PRO A 43 -2.78 -13.05 5.62
N ASP A 44 -3.63 -12.70 4.66
CA ASP A 44 -4.78 -11.79 4.73
C ASP A 44 -4.58 -10.34 4.27
N ALA A 45 -3.45 -9.99 3.67
CA ALA A 45 -3.37 -8.69 3.01
C ALA A 45 -4.13 -8.70 1.66
N TYR A 46 -4.98 -7.69 1.44
CA TYR A 46 -5.61 -7.48 0.13
C TYR A 46 -4.53 -7.21 -0.91
N GLN A 47 -4.62 -7.92 -2.02
CA GLN A 47 -3.80 -7.65 -3.20
C GLN A 47 -4.72 -7.27 -4.37
N PRO A 48 -4.45 -6.15 -5.07
CA PRO A 48 -5.16 -5.83 -6.30
C PRO A 48 -4.99 -6.94 -7.34
N PRO A 49 -6.02 -7.22 -8.16
CA PRO A 49 -5.92 -8.15 -9.28
C PRO A 49 -4.66 -7.91 -10.12
N ALA A 50 -4.09 -8.98 -10.67
CA ALA A 50 -2.83 -8.90 -11.40
C ALA A 50 -2.91 -8.03 -12.68
N ASP A 51 -4.08 -7.96 -13.29
CA ASP A 51 -4.39 -7.16 -14.46
C ASP A 51 -4.75 -5.69 -14.15
N SER A 52 -4.83 -5.32 -12.86
CA SER A 52 -5.08 -3.93 -12.47
C SER A 52 -3.95 -3.01 -12.91
N SER A 53 -4.31 -1.82 -13.36
CA SER A 53 -3.40 -0.81 -13.89
C SER A 53 -3.53 0.53 -13.15
N PRO A 54 -2.55 1.43 -13.25
CA PRO A 54 -2.68 2.79 -12.72
C PRO A 54 -3.89 3.56 -13.24
N ARG A 55 -4.40 3.20 -14.43
CA ARG A 55 -5.59 3.84 -15.04
C ARG A 55 -6.86 3.53 -14.27
N ASP A 56 -6.94 2.37 -13.63
CA ASP A 56 -8.11 1.96 -12.85
C ASP A 56 -8.31 2.83 -11.59
N LEU A 57 -7.26 3.54 -11.18
CA LEU A 57 -7.29 4.49 -10.07
C LEU A 57 -7.37 5.95 -10.51
N ALA A 58 -7.24 6.27 -11.80
CA ALA A 58 -7.06 7.64 -12.25
C ALA A 58 -8.15 8.59 -11.73
N GLY A 59 -9.43 8.19 -11.84
CA GLY A 59 -10.54 8.99 -11.36
C GLY A 59 -10.53 9.22 -9.85
N LEU A 60 -10.21 8.19 -9.07
CA LEU A 60 -10.10 8.31 -7.62
C LEU A 60 -8.90 9.17 -7.22
N TRP A 61 -7.76 8.96 -7.89
CA TRP A 61 -6.55 9.75 -7.63
C TRP A 61 -6.74 11.24 -7.92
N ASP A 62 -7.52 11.59 -8.94
CA ASP A 62 -7.89 12.99 -9.21
C ASP A 62 -8.60 13.61 -8.00
N VAL A 63 -9.58 12.90 -7.40
CA VAL A 63 -10.31 13.38 -6.21
C VAL A 63 -9.36 13.57 -5.02
N VAL A 64 -8.43 12.63 -4.80
CA VAL A 64 -7.45 12.70 -3.71
C VAL A 64 -6.48 13.86 -3.91
N SER A 65 -5.96 14.04 -5.12
CA SER A 65 -4.95 15.07 -5.43
C SER A 65 -5.52 16.49 -5.45
N GLU A 66 -6.81 16.66 -5.73
CA GLU A 66 -7.49 17.95 -5.63
C GLU A 66 -7.56 18.48 -4.18
N ALA A 67 -7.71 17.58 -3.19
CA ALA A 67 -7.87 17.96 -1.79
C ALA A 67 -7.24 16.93 -0.83
N PRO A 68 -5.92 16.74 -0.83
CA PRO A 68 -5.25 15.69 -0.08
C PRO A 68 -5.44 15.83 1.45
N ARG A 69 -5.54 17.07 1.96
CA ARG A 69 -5.79 17.33 3.39
C ARG A 69 -7.19 16.96 3.83
N ASP A 70 -8.17 17.10 2.94
CA ASP A 70 -9.57 16.78 3.24
C ASP A 70 -9.85 15.29 3.11
N TRP A 71 -9.06 14.57 2.30
CA TRP A 71 -9.27 13.17 2.00
C TRP A 71 -9.36 12.29 3.26
N ASN A 72 -8.43 12.43 4.20
CA ASN A 72 -8.45 11.67 5.46
C ASN A 72 -9.75 11.88 6.23
N ARG A 73 -10.19 13.14 6.32
CA ARG A 73 -11.44 13.50 7.00
C ARG A 73 -12.65 12.92 6.29
N TRP A 74 -12.70 13.02 4.97
CA TRP A 74 -13.82 12.51 4.18
C TRP A 74 -13.93 10.98 4.28
N ILE A 75 -12.84 10.27 4.19
CA ILE A 75 -12.85 8.81 4.32
C ILE A 75 -13.24 8.38 5.74
N MET A 76 -12.76 9.06 6.77
CA MET A 76 -13.18 8.77 8.14
C MET A 76 -14.69 8.94 8.32
N GLN A 77 -15.27 10.03 7.79
CA GLN A 77 -16.71 10.28 7.84
C GLN A 77 -17.50 9.25 7.00
N LEU A 78 -17.04 8.97 5.80
CA LEU A 78 -17.65 7.96 4.93
C LEU A 78 -17.72 6.59 5.63
N ARG A 79 -16.62 6.17 6.25
CA ARG A 79 -16.56 4.90 6.99
C ARG A 79 -17.49 4.87 8.21
N GLU A 80 -17.63 5.99 8.91
CA GLU A 80 -18.58 6.10 10.03
C GLU A 80 -20.02 5.84 9.56
N PHE A 81 -20.41 6.32 8.38
CA PHE A 81 -21.72 6.04 7.79
C PHE A 81 -21.81 4.61 7.27
N GLU A 82 -20.82 4.15 6.49
CA GLU A 82 -20.81 2.80 5.91
C GLU A 82 -20.76 1.68 6.93
N SER A 83 -20.23 1.93 8.14
CA SER A 83 -20.26 0.94 9.22
C SER A 83 -21.66 0.54 9.65
N ARG A 84 -22.68 1.25 9.18
CA ARG A 84 -24.10 0.99 9.42
C ARG A 84 -24.78 0.30 8.23
N SER A 85 -24.03 -0.02 7.17
CA SER A 85 -24.53 -0.74 5.99
C SER A 85 -24.23 -2.23 6.09
N ASP A 86 -25.19 -3.06 5.66
CA ASP A 86 -25.02 -4.53 5.62
C ASP A 86 -24.16 -4.99 4.42
N SER A 87 -23.99 -4.15 3.42
CA SER A 87 -23.23 -4.46 2.21
C SER A 87 -22.06 -3.50 2.04
N GLN A 88 -20.93 -4.04 1.58
CA GLN A 88 -19.73 -3.25 1.34
C GLN A 88 -19.67 -2.63 -0.06
N MET A 89 -20.23 -3.30 -1.08
CA MET A 89 -20.19 -2.83 -2.45
C MET A 89 -21.38 -1.94 -2.83
N GLN A 90 -22.57 -2.31 -2.32
CA GLN A 90 -23.80 -1.55 -2.49
C GLN A 90 -24.21 -0.98 -1.14
N VAL A 91 -24.13 0.31 -1.02
CA VAL A 91 -24.42 1.00 0.25
C VAL A 91 -25.83 1.58 0.17
N PHE A 92 -26.67 1.23 1.16
CA PHE A 92 -28.00 1.81 1.35
C PHE A 92 -28.17 2.22 2.82
N LEU A 93 -28.35 3.51 3.05
CA LEU A 93 -28.36 4.11 4.38
C LEU A 93 -29.54 5.08 4.53
N PRO A 94 -30.69 4.66 5.13
CA PRO A 94 -31.77 5.56 5.46
C PRO A 94 -31.32 6.60 6.49
N LEU A 95 -31.35 7.89 6.15
CA LEU A 95 -30.82 8.96 6.98
C LEU A 95 -31.55 9.12 8.32
N ALA A 96 -32.84 8.82 8.33
CA ALA A 96 -33.64 8.89 9.57
C ALA A 96 -33.09 7.98 10.69
N HIS A 97 -32.50 6.83 10.32
CA HIS A 97 -31.92 5.87 11.28
C HIS A 97 -30.53 6.29 11.77
N LEU A 98 -29.84 7.12 11.02
CA LEU A 98 -28.46 7.52 11.32
C LEU A 98 -28.38 8.78 12.17
N ARG A 99 -29.36 9.67 12.05
CA ARG A 99 -29.34 11.02 12.64
C ARG A 99 -29.18 11.01 14.16
N GLY A 100 -29.70 10.00 14.87
CA GLY A 100 -29.55 9.88 16.32
C GLY A 100 -28.26 9.23 16.82
N GLY A 101 -27.45 8.65 15.92
CA GLY A 101 -26.25 7.87 16.27
C GLY A 101 -24.93 8.45 15.76
N ILE A 102 -24.96 9.55 15.03
CA ILE A 102 -23.78 10.21 14.45
C ILE A 102 -23.73 11.65 14.95
N SER A 103 -22.61 12.04 15.58
CA SER A 103 -22.38 13.41 16.01
C SER A 103 -22.20 14.34 14.79
N ASP A 104 -22.65 15.59 14.87
CA ASP A 104 -22.57 16.58 13.78
C ASP A 104 -23.13 16.08 12.44
N PHE A 105 -24.20 15.29 12.52
CA PHE A 105 -24.78 14.54 11.40
C PHE A 105 -24.98 15.40 10.15
N ASP A 106 -25.65 16.54 10.24
CA ASP A 106 -26.03 17.36 9.07
C ASP A 106 -24.77 17.86 8.31
N ARG A 107 -23.72 18.28 9.03
CA ARG A 107 -22.46 18.69 8.43
C ARG A 107 -21.70 17.51 7.78
N LYS A 108 -21.70 16.35 8.42
CA LYS A 108 -21.05 15.15 7.88
C LYS A 108 -21.82 14.63 6.66
N GLU A 109 -23.14 14.65 6.69
CA GLU A 109 -23.97 14.28 5.55
C GLU A 109 -23.68 15.17 4.33
N GLU A 110 -23.60 16.49 4.52
CA GLU A 110 -23.26 17.44 3.44
C GLU A 110 -21.86 17.12 2.84
N ASN A 111 -20.87 16.87 3.71
CA ASN A 111 -19.52 16.49 3.26
C ASN A 111 -19.53 15.20 2.45
N ILE A 112 -20.28 14.18 2.90
CA ILE A 112 -20.38 12.89 2.20
C ILE A 112 -21.08 13.06 0.86
N ARG A 113 -22.17 13.81 0.79
CA ARG A 113 -22.83 14.09 -0.50
C ARG A 113 -21.91 14.81 -1.48
N SER A 114 -21.16 15.78 -1.00
CA SER A 114 -20.15 16.47 -1.81
C SER A 114 -19.05 15.52 -2.29
N LEU A 115 -18.61 14.59 -1.43
CA LEU A 115 -17.64 13.55 -1.82
C LEU A 115 -18.23 12.58 -2.84
N LEU A 116 -19.44 12.06 -2.62
CA LEU A 116 -20.12 11.14 -3.54
C LEU A 116 -20.32 11.76 -4.92
N ASP A 117 -20.71 13.03 -5.00
CA ASP A 117 -20.82 13.76 -6.27
C ASP A 117 -19.46 13.85 -7.01
N LYS A 118 -18.34 14.08 -6.31
CA LYS A 118 -17.00 14.03 -6.89
C LYS A 118 -16.64 12.62 -7.38
N LEU A 119 -16.87 11.60 -6.54
CA LEU A 119 -16.58 10.20 -6.85
C LEU A 119 -17.41 9.71 -8.05
N GLN A 120 -18.68 10.10 -8.14
CA GLN A 120 -19.55 9.78 -9.27
C GLN A 120 -19.04 10.41 -10.57
N ARG A 121 -18.73 11.72 -10.56
CA ARG A 121 -18.18 12.39 -11.75
C ARG A 121 -16.89 11.77 -12.26
N LYS A 122 -16.13 11.13 -11.38
CA LYS A 122 -14.87 10.45 -11.70
C LYS A 122 -15.03 8.95 -11.94
N GLY A 123 -16.25 8.43 -11.95
CA GLY A 123 -16.55 7.03 -12.25
C GLY A 123 -16.12 6.05 -11.15
N VAL A 124 -16.01 6.51 -9.90
CA VAL A 124 -15.65 5.66 -8.75
C VAL A 124 -16.87 4.95 -8.18
N VAL A 125 -18.00 5.66 -8.13
CA VAL A 125 -19.28 5.13 -7.65
C VAL A 125 -20.40 5.45 -8.64
N ASP A 126 -21.49 4.70 -8.59
CA ASP A 126 -22.80 5.03 -9.15
C ASP A 126 -23.69 5.49 -7.98
N ASP A 127 -23.91 6.81 -7.87
CA ASP A 127 -24.67 7.44 -6.78
C ASP A 127 -26.13 7.65 -7.18
N ARG A 128 -27.04 7.10 -6.37
CA ARG A 128 -28.51 7.21 -6.50
C ARG A 128 -29.13 7.80 -5.24
N SER A 129 -28.33 8.50 -4.46
CA SER A 129 -28.78 9.08 -3.18
C SER A 129 -29.95 10.05 -3.39
N SER A 130 -30.84 10.06 -2.40
CA SER A 130 -32.00 10.95 -2.34
C SER A 130 -31.93 11.82 -1.08
N ALA A 131 -32.92 12.68 -0.87
CA ALA A 131 -33.03 13.44 0.38
C ALA A 131 -33.28 12.55 1.61
N ALA A 132 -33.80 11.31 1.42
CA ALA A 132 -34.15 10.40 2.50
C ALA A 132 -33.08 9.33 2.79
N ALA A 133 -32.20 9.03 1.83
CA ALA A 133 -31.20 7.98 1.96
C ALA A 133 -29.94 8.26 1.16
N LEU A 134 -28.79 7.80 1.64
CA LEU A 134 -27.60 7.60 0.81
C LEU A 134 -27.69 6.22 0.17
N GLU A 135 -27.56 6.18 -1.15
CA GLU A 135 -27.59 4.95 -1.95
C GLU A 135 -26.58 5.05 -3.07
N TYR A 136 -25.56 4.19 -3.03
CA TYR A 136 -24.51 4.16 -4.07
C TYR A 136 -23.87 2.79 -4.18
N THR A 137 -23.26 2.54 -5.34
CA THR A 137 -22.54 1.31 -5.64
C THR A 137 -21.12 1.64 -6.08
N TYR A 138 -20.13 0.95 -5.51
CA TYR A 138 -18.75 1.04 -5.98
C TYR A 138 -18.58 0.33 -7.32
N ASN A 139 -17.90 0.96 -8.28
CA ASN A 139 -17.72 0.42 -9.61
C ASN A 139 -16.71 -0.74 -9.68
N SER A 140 -15.85 -0.90 -8.66
CA SER A 140 -14.98 -2.06 -8.53
C SER A 140 -14.58 -2.31 -7.07
N ARG A 141 -14.13 -3.56 -6.78
CA ARG A 141 -13.58 -3.93 -5.47
C ARG A 141 -12.30 -3.16 -5.16
N LEU A 142 -11.49 -2.87 -6.17
CA LEU A 142 -10.28 -2.07 -6.03
C LEU A 142 -10.60 -0.66 -5.51
N LEU A 143 -11.56 0.02 -6.14
CA LEU A 143 -11.99 1.36 -5.74
C LEU A 143 -12.61 1.35 -4.33
N ARG A 144 -13.39 0.31 -4.03
CA ARG A 144 -13.94 0.12 -2.68
C ARG A 144 -12.83 -0.04 -1.64
N PHE A 145 -11.84 -0.89 -1.88
CA PHE A 145 -10.70 -1.08 -0.99
C PHE A 145 -9.95 0.25 -0.74
N CYS A 146 -9.74 1.04 -1.78
CA CYS A 146 -9.06 2.33 -1.69
C CYS A 146 -9.79 3.35 -0.79
N THR A 147 -11.10 3.17 -0.55
CA THR A 147 -11.89 4.03 0.34
C THR A 147 -12.08 3.43 1.75
N GLU A 148 -11.56 2.26 2.04
CA GLU A 148 -11.66 1.66 3.39
C GLU A 148 -10.77 2.35 4.42
N LYS A 149 -9.58 2.77 4.00
CA LYS A 149 -8.66 3.58 4.79
C LYS A 149 -8.08 4.66 3.88
N ALA A 150 -7.86 5.84 4.41
CA ALA A 150 -7.36 6.96 3.61
C ALA A 150 -5.97 6.71 2.99
N GLY A 151 -5.15 5.88 3.59
CA GLY A 151 -3.82 5.48 3.09
C GLY A 151 -3.88 4.52 1.91
N ASN A 152 -4.90 3.64 1.85
CA ASN A 152 -4.96 2.56 0.88
C ASN A 152 -4.80 3.03 -0.59
N VAL A 153 -5.35 4.20 -0.93
CA VAL A 153 -5.25 4.73 -2.30
C VAL A 153 -3.81 5.01 -2.71
N LEU A 154 -2.99 5.52 -1.79
CA LEU A 154 -1.57 5.82 -2.05
C LEU A 154 -0.75 4.53 -2.16
N GLU A 155 -1.02 3.55 -1.29
CA GLU A 155 -0.38 2.24 -1.30
C GLU A 155 -0.70 1.49 -2.60
N VAL A 156 -1.98 1.40 -2.98
CA VAL A 156 -2.41 0.77 -4.23
C VAL A 156 -1.82 1.48 -5.44
N LYS A 157 -1.85 2.82 -5.46
CA LYS A 157 -1.22 3.58 -6.54
C LYS A 157 0.26 3.26 -6.67
N THR A 158 0.98 3.25 -5.57
CA THR A 158 2.42 2.92 -5.54
C THR A 158 2.69 1.51 -6.05
N LEU A 159 1.91 0.53 -5.61
CA LEU A 159 2.01 -0.84 -6.10
C LEU A 159 1.77 -0.94 -7.61
N LEU A 160 0.69 -0.33 -8.10
CA LEU A 160 0.34 -0.40 -9.53
C LEU A 160 1.37 0.32 -10.40
N GLU A 161 1.86 1.49 -9.99
CA GLU A 161 2.96 2.16 -10.69
C GLU A 161 4.21 1.26 -10.72
N GLY A 162 4.56 0.60 -9.60
CA GLY A 162 5.67 -0.34 -9.53
C GLY A 162 5.50 -1.52 -10.50
N ARG A 163 4.31 -2.15 -10.56
CA ARG A 163 4.01 -3.24 -11.48
C ARG A 163 4.13 -2.85 -12.96
N TRP A 164 3.86 -1.59 -13.29
CA TRP A 164 3.86 -1.09 -14.66
C TRP A 164 5.16 -0.43 -15.10
N VAL A 165 6.14 -0.27 -14.20
CA VAL A 165 7.49 0.19 -14.59
C VAL A 165 8.14 -0.86 -15.48
N GLN A 166 8.57 -0.42 -16.67
CA GLN A 166 9.22 -1.27 -17.66
C GLN A 166 10.65 -0.77 -17.96
N GLN A 167 11.51 -1.72 -18.23
CA GLN A 167 12.83 -1.46 -18.80
C GLN A 167 12.98 -2.31 -20.07
N LYS A 168 13.12 -1.66 -21.23
CA LYS A 168 13.22 -2.35 -22.53
C LYS A 168 12.04 -3.31 -22.77
N ASP A 169 10.82 -2.84 -22.52
CA ASP A 169 9.57 -3.57 -22.71
C ASP A 169 9.40 -4.82 -21.81
N VAL A 170 10.20 -4.93 -20.76
CA VAL A 170 10.10 -5.99 -19.75
C VAL A 170 9.76 -5.35 -18.40
N PRO A 171 8.89 -5.96 -17.56
CA PRO A 171 8.66 -5.48 -16.21
C PRO A 171 9.98 -5.31 -15.45
N TYR A 172 10.18 -4.14 -14.84
CA TYR A 172 11.39 -3.85 -14.08
C TYR A 172 11.42 -4.60 -12.76
N PHE A 173 10.27 -4.72 -12.10
CA PHE A 173 10.11 -5.48 -10.87
C PHE A 173 9.47 -6.84 -11.18
N GLY A 174 10.09 -7.90 -10.70
CA GLY A 174 9.63 -9.29 -10.93
C GLY A 174 8.52 -9.72 -9.98
N ASP A 175 8.47 -9.14 -8.78
CA ASP A 175 7.38 -9.33 -7.82
C ASP A 175 7.06 -8.02 -7.08
N CYS A 176 5.78 -7.81 -6.79
CA CYS A 176 5.26 -6.59 -6.19
C CYS A 176 4.11 -6.93 -5.25
N GLN A 177 4.26 -6.64 -3.96
CA GLN A 177 3.24 -6.89 -2.94
C GLN A 177 2.99 -5.64 -2.10
N MET A 178 1.75 -5.49 -1.57
CA MET A 178 1.38 -4.42 -0.66
C MET A 178 0.83 -4.96 0.66
N SER A 179 0.78 -4.08 1.67
CA SER A 179 0.29 -4.39 3.03
C SER A 179 0.95 -5.65 3.59
N VAL A 180 2.27 -5.80 3.39
CA VAL A 180 3.02 -7.00 3.76
C VAL A 180 3.26 -7.00 5.25
N SER A 181 2.48 -7.82 5.98
CA SER A 181 2.68 -8.05 7.41
C SER A 181 3.71 -9.16 7.61
N ILE A 182 4.83 -8.80 8.24
CA ILE A 182 5.95 -9.71 8.46
C ILE A 182 6.00 -10.09 9.94
N ASP A 183 5.98 -11.38 10.21
CA ASP A 183 6.40 -11.93 11.48
C ASP A 183 7.92 -12.14 11.50
N TRP A 184 8.57 -11.66 12.59
CA TRP A 184 10.02 -11.52 12.63
C TRP A 184 10.79 -12.79 12.93
N ASP A 185 10.19 -13.70 13.68
CA ASP A 185 10.84 -14.95 14.10
C ASP A 185 10.45 -16.15 13.25
N GLY A 186 9.50 -15.97 12.33
CA GLY A 186 9.02 -17.02 11.43
C GLY A 186 8.11 -18.04 12.11
N ILE A 187 7.69 -17.76 13.34
CA ILE A 187 6.82 -18.64 14.14
C ILE A 187 5.49 -17.92 14.36
N VAL A 188 4.47 -18.31 13.63
CA VAL A 188 3.12 -17.75 13.83
C VAL A 188 2.53 -18.29 15.13
N HIS A 189 2.30 -17.40 16.09
CA HIS A 189 1.72 -17.75 17.39
C HIS A 189 0.19 -17.68 17.36
N ASP A 190 -0.47 -18.61 18.05
CA ASP A 190 -1.92 -18.61 18.17
C ASP A 190 -2.43 -17.42 19.00
N PRO A 191 -3.64 -16.86 18.67
CA PRO A 191 -4.22 -15.74 19.38
C PRO A 191 -4.62 -16.06 20.83
N GLY A 192 -3.76 -16.38 21.67
CA GLY A 192 -3.96 -16.78 23.07
C GLY A 192 -2.67 -17.15 23.77
N GLU A 193 -1.60 -17.26 23.02
CA GLU A 193 -0.27 -17.45 23.56
C GLU A 193 0.23 -16.16 24.23
N ARG A 194 1.00 -16.33 25.32
CA ARG A 194 1.53 -15.21 26.11
C ARG A 194 2.70 -14.48 25.45
N ILE A 195 3.17 -14.97 24.30
CA ILE A 195 4.31 -14.41 23.56
C ILE A 195 3.73 -13.40 22.58
N PRO A 196 4.04 -12.09 22.71
CA PRO A 196 3.58 -11.11 21.76
C PRO A 196 4.33 -11.30 20.43
N GLU A 197 3.61 -11.52 19.34
CA GLU A 197 4.21 -11.50 18.02
C GLU A 197 4.82 -10.13 17.70
N THR A 198 6.06 -10.14 17.24
CA THR A 198 6.70 -8.95 16.70
C THR A 198 6.34 -8.83 15.23
N ARG A 199 5.30 -8.06 14.97
CA ARG A 199 4.80 -7.82 13.60
C ARG A 199 5.22 -6.44 13.10
N ASN A 200 5.58 -6.38 11.84
CA ASN A 200 5.74 -5.11 11.13
C ASN A 200 4.99 -5.20 9.80
N GLU A 201 4.25 -4.15 9.49
CA GLU A 201 3.61 -3.98 8.21
C GLU A 201 4.44 -3.03 7.35
N ILE A 202 4.68 -3.44 6.10
CA ILE A 202 5.30 -2.61 5.07
C ILE A 202 4.26 -2.35 3.99
N ASP A 203 4.08 -1.08 3.67
CA ASP A 203 3.01 -0.65 2.78
C ASP A 203 3.18 -1.23 1.38
N VAL A 204 4.41 -1.21 0.81
CA VAL A 204 4.70 -1.85 -0.49
C VAL A 204 6.14 -2.40 -0.50
N ILE A 205 6.33 -3.59 -1.06
CA ILE A 205 7.64 -4.18 -1.38
C ILE A 205 7.69 -4.54 -2.86
N LEU A 206 8.73 -4.08 -3.55
CA LEU A 206 8.99 -4.38 -4.96
C LEU A 206 10.33 -5.09 -5.09
N MET A 207 10.38 -6.20 -5.86
CA MET A 207 11.59 -7.01 -6.06
C MET A 207 12.18 -6.79 -7.45
N HIS A 208 13.45 -6.38 -7.51
CA HIS A 208 14.23 -6.38 -8.75
C HIS A 208 15.37 -7.40 -8.65
N GLY A 209 15.18 -8.55 -9.26
CA GLY A 209 16.08 -9.69 -9.07
C GLY A 209 16.10 -10.14 -7.62
N THR A 210 17.22 -9.93 -6.94
CA THR A 210 17.40 -10.22 -5.51
C THR A 210 17.39 -8.96 -4.63
N VAL A 211 17.13 -7.80 -5.20
CA VAL A 211 17.20 -6.52 -4.48
C VAL A 211 15.79 -6.02 -4.18
N PRO A 212 15.38 -5.96 -2.91
CA PRO A 212 14.10 -5.40 -2.52
C PRO A 212 14.14 -3.87 -2.45
N LEU A 213 13.03 -3.26 -2.81
CA LEU A 213 12.69 -1.87 -2.52
C LEU A 213 11.53 -1.87 -1.52
N PHE A 214 11.81 -1.46 -0.28
CA PHE A 214 10.82 -1.27 0.77
C PHE A 214 10.26 0.14 0.70
N ILE A 215 8.94 0.27 0.66
CA ILE A 215 8.28 1.56 0.50
C ILE A 215 7.30 1.76 1.65
N SER A 216 7.36 2.92 2.31
CA SER A 216 6.32 3.39 3.22
C SER A 216 5.54 4.53 2.57
N CYS A 217 4.20 4.48 2.70
CA CYS A 217 3.25 5.41 2.10
C CYS A 217 2.54 6.19 3.21
N LYS A 218 2.57 7.53 3.15
CA LYS A 218 1.90 8.39 4.15
C LYS A 218 0.99 9.40 3.48
N ASN A 219 -0.28 9.34 3.81
CA ASN A 219 -1.21 10.38 3.40
C ASN A 219 -1.20 11.51 4.45
N GLY A 220 -0.32 12.48 4.25
CA GLY A 220 -0.04 13.60 5.15
C GLY A 220 1.45 13.78 5.41
N ASN A 221 1.78 14.44 6.54
CA ASN A 221 3.15 14.71 6.93
C ASN A 221 3.87 13.47 7.47
N ILE A 222 5.18 13.43 7.26
CA ILE A 222 6.07 12.35 7.68
C ILE A 222 6.74 12.72 9.02
N GLY A 223 6.71 11.77 9.97
CA GLY A 223 7.53 11.82 11.20
C GLY A 223 8.87 11.06 11.03
N GLU A 224 9.86 11.41 11.85
CA GLU A 224 11.16 10.69 11.86
C GLU A 224 11.00 9.20 12.23
N GLU A 225 10.01 8.87 13.04
CA GLU A 225 9.74 7.50 13.47
C GLU A 225 9.49 6.56 12.29
N GLU A 226 8.83 7.04 11.23
CA GLU A 226 8.56 6.25 10.03
C GLU A 226 9.85 5.90 9.27
N LEU A 227 10.82 6.83 9.23
CA LEU A 227 12.12 6.58 8.63
C LEU A 227 12.88 5.48 9.38
N TYR A 228 12.85 5.51 10.73
CA TYR A 228 13.52 4.50 11.54
C TYR A 228 12.85 3.13 11.41
N LYS A 229 11.52 3.06 11.41
CA LYS A 229 10.78 1.82 11.20
C LYS A 229 11.12 1.19 9.85
N LEU A 230 11.03 1.97 8.78
CA LEU A 230 11.36 1.51 7.43
C LEU A 230 12.80 1.03 7.33
N HIS A 231 13.74 1.79 7.92
CA HIS A 231 15.16 1.43 7.93
C HIS A 231 15.39 0.09 8.64
N THR A 232 14.83 -0.08 9.84
CA THR A 232 15.01 -1.29 10.65
C THR A 232 14.50 -2.54 9.94
N VAL A 233 13.30 -2.46 9.36
CA VAL A 233 12.72 -3.60 8.62
C VAL A 233 13.50 -3.91 7.34
N ALA A 234 13.87 -2.87 6.59
CA ALA A 234 14.63 -3.03 5.35
C ALA A 234 16.02 -3.62 5.59
N GLU A 235 16.72 -3.23 6.66
CA GLU A 235 18.00 -3.85 7.03
C GLU A 235 17.86 -5.30 7.47
N ARG A 236 16.82 -5.61 8.26
CA ARG A 236 16.58 -6.97 8.76
C ARG A 236 16.27 -7.94 7.64
N PHE A 237 15.38 -7.58 6.72
CA PHE A 237 14.86 -8.50 5.70
C PHE A 237 15.44 -8.29 4.30
N GLY A 238 16.00 -7.16 3.99
CA GLY A 238 16.58 -6.89 2.67
C GLY A 238 18.10 -6.79 2.66
N GLY A 239 18.71 -6.73 3.84
CA GLY A 239 20.16 -6.63 3.99
C GLY A 239 20.77 -5.34 3.46
N PRO A 240 22.09 -5.30 3.24
CA PRO A 240 22.83 -4.07 2.91
C PRO A 240 22.50 -3.49 1.54
N TYR A 241 21.86 -4.25 0.67
CA TYR A 241 21.49 -3.79 -0.69
C TYR A 241 20.04 -3.34 -0.80
N ALA A 242 19.24 -3.53 0.26
CA ALA A 242 17.86 -3.07 0.29
C ALA A 242 17.75 -1.59 -0.02
N LYS A 243 16.80 -1.25 -0.88
CA LYS A 243 16.42 0.13 -1.14
C LYS A 243 15.25 0.51 -0.26
N LYS A 244 15.19 1.79 0.09
CA LYS A 244 14.14 2.35 0.95
C LYS A 244 13.57 3.57 0.27
N MET A 245 12.25 3.70 0.26
CA MET A 245 11.55 4.85 -0.30
C MET A 245 10.41 5.25 0.64
N LEU A 246 10.26 6.53 0.85
CA LEU A 246 9.15 7.09 1.58
C LEU A 246 8.34 7.97 0.63
N ILE A 247 7.06 7.68 0.50
CA ILE A 247 6.13 8.42 -0.36
C ILE A 247 5.11 9.11 0.53
N ALA A 248 4.91 10.40 0.33
CA ALA A 248 3.94 11.17 1.08
C ALA A 248 3.17 12.13 0.18
N THR A 249 1.91 12.40 0.54
CA THR A 249 1.11 13.42 -0.15
C THR A 249 1.48 14.84 0.27
N GLU A 250 2.10 14.99 1.44
CA GLU A 250 2.61 16.27 1.93
C GLU A 250 4.05 16.09 2.46
N LEU A 251 4.94 16.98 2.06
CA LEU A 251 6.29 17.03 2.59
C LEU A 251 6.55 18.44 3.13
N ASP A 252 6.62 18.57 4.44
CA ASP A 252 7.18 19.78 5.04
C ASP A 252 8.71 19.77 4.86
N ARG A 253 9.20 20.57 3.90
CA ARG A 253 10.63 20.68 3.60
C ARG A 253 11.49 21.17 4.77
N LYS A 254 10.86 21.72 5.84
CA LYS A 254 11.53 22.14 7.06
C LYS A 254 11.51 21.07 8.15
N SER A 255 10.81 19.96 7.92
CA SER A 255 10.76 18.87 8.89
C SER A 255 12.14 18.19 9.01
N PRO A 256 12.51 17.72 10.22
CA PRO A 256 13.72 16.92 10.38
C PRO A 256 13.74 15.68 9.49
N ALA A 257 12.58 15.08 9.21
CA ALA A 257 12.45 13.94 8.31
C ALA A 257 12.87 14.28 6.88
N ALA A 258 12.50 15.45 6.35
CA ALA A 258 12.90 15.90 5.01
C ALA A 258 14.41 16.16 4.87
N ASN A 259 15.08 16.49 5.99
CA ASN A 259 16.54 16.73 6.00
C ASN A 259 17.35 15.43 6.09
N ARG A 260 16.72 14.29 6.39
CA ARG A 260 17.37 12.98 6.57
C ARG A 260 17.03 11.97 5.48
N ALA A 261 16.03 12.28 4.65
CA ALA A 261 15.63 11.48 3.49
C ALA A 261 16.48 11.82 2.25
#